data_1e81b1454fa01251b9e85a68ec8709d8
#
_entry.id   1e81b1454fa01251b9e85a68ec8709d8
#
_cell.length_a   1.000
_cell.length_b   1.000
_cell.length_c   1.000
_cell.angle_alpha   90.00
_cell.angle_beta   90.00
_cell.angle_gamma   90.00
#
_symmetry.space_group_name_H-M   'P 1'
#
loop_
_entity.id
_entity.type
_entity.pdbx_description
1 polymer ?
#
loop_
_entity_poly.entity_id
_entity_poly.type
_entity_poly.pdbx_seq_one_letter_code
_entity_poly.pdbx_strand_id
1 'polypeptide(L)'
;MRFSVWPNLMQPIDDVLSVARHCDDTGWDGIWVADHFMGDGAGFGEADSPTLEATAVLSALAVSTHRLRLGPLVLGATYRHPAVLAKWAVTTDLISAATSSASAGRRVLGLGDEYVTVTRFAV
;
A
#
# COMPACT_ATOMS: atom_id res chain seq x y z
N MET A 1 -2.87 -9.15 -19.45
CA MET A 1 -3.13 -7.76 -19.01
C MET A 1 -3.14 -7.80 -17.49
N ARG A 2 -2.55 -6.80 -16.79
CA ARG A 2 -2.51 -6.77 -15.33
C ARG A 2 -3.49 -5.70 -14.83
N PHE A 3 -4.24 -6.01 -13.79
CA PHE A 3 -5.20 -5.11 -13.17
C PHE A 3 -4.86 -4.91 -11.71
N SER A 4 -4.93 -3.67 -11.26
CA SER A 4 -4.72 -3.33 -9.86
C SER A 4 -5.77 -2.34 -9.40
N VAL A 5 -6.04 -2.31 -8.11
CA VAL A 5 -6.98 -1.37 -7.49
C VAL A 5 -6.23 -0.32 -6.68
N TRP A 6 -6.81 0.86 -6.61
CA TRP A 6 -6.34 1.98 -5.81
C TRP A 6 -7.50 2.50 -4.95
N PRO A 7 -7.69 1.94 -3.74
CA PRO A 7 -8.78 2.36 -2.86
C PRO A 7 -8.51 3.76 -2.30
N ASN A 8 -9.60 4.48 -2.03
CA ASN A 8 -9.53 5.72 -1.27
C ASN A 8 -9.31 5.38 0.21
N LEU A 9 -8.29 5.98 0.85
CA LEU A 9 -7.96 5.76 2.26
C LEU A 9 -8.78 6.64 3.24
N MET A 10 -9.76 7.39 2.76
CA MET A 10 -10.71 8.14 3.59
C MET A 10 -11.96 7.33 3.95
N GLN A 11 -12.08 6.12 3.44
CA GLN A 11 -13.15 5.21 3.80
C GLN A 11 -12.77 4.34 5.01
N PRO A 12 -13.74 3.70 5.69
CA PRO A 12 -13.47 2.80 6.80
C PRO A 12 -12.48 1.70 6.41
N ILE A 13 -11.61 1.32 7.34
CA ILE A 13 -10.61 0.28 7.10
C ILE A 13 -11.24 -1.06 6.66
N ASP A 14 -12.42 -1.39 7.18
CA ASP A 14 -13.11 -2.63 6.82
C ASP A 14 -13.50 -2.66 5.33
N ASP A 15 -13.84 -1.52 4.74
CA ASP A 15 -14.14 -1.41 3.32
C ASP A 15 -12.87 -1.62 2.49
N VAL A 16 -11.75 -1.01 2.89
CA VAL A 16 -10.44 -1.21 2.23
C VAL A 16 -10.04 -2.67 2.26
N LEU A 17 -10.14 -3.32 3.42
CA LEU A 17 -9.80 -4.73 3.60
C LEU A 17 -10.75 -5.65 2.83
N SER A 18 -12.03 -5.30 2.73
CA SER A 18 -13.02 -6.05 1.96
C SER A 18 -12.72 -6.01 0.47
N VAL A 19 -12.43 -4.84 -0.08
CA VAL A 19 -12.00 -4.66 -1.48
C VAL A 19 -10.72 -5.44 -1.75
N ALA A 20 -9.74 -5.39 -0.85
CA ALA A 20 -8.48 -6.10 -1.00
C ALA A 20 -8.69 -7.63 -1.06
N ARG A 21 -9.48 -8.18 -0.14
CA ARG A 21 -9.82 -9.62 -0.14
C ARG A 21 -10.54 -10.03 -1.41
N HIS A 22 -11.52 -9.23 -1.84
CA HIS A 22 -12.22 -9.49 -3.10
C HIS A 22 -11.27 -9.52 -4.30
N CYS A 23 -10.36 -8.56 -4.40
CA CYS A 23 -9.34 -8.52 -5.45
C CYS A 23 -8.39 -9.72 -5.38
N ASP A 24 -7.97 -10.12 -4.18
CA ASP A 24 -7.11 -11.29 -3.95
C ASP A 24 -7.81 -12.58 -4.41
N ASP A 25 -9.08 -12.77 -4.07
CA ASP A 25 -9.89 -13.94 -4.42
C ASP A 25 -10.21 -14.00 -5.91
N THR A 26 -10.40 -12.85 -6.55
CA THR A 26 -10.78 -12.76 -7.98
C THR A 26 -9.60 -12.63 -8.95
N GLY A 27 -8.37 -12.69 -8.44
CA GLY A 27 -7.16 -12.80 -9.26
C GLY A 27 -6.63 -11.48 -9.82
N TRP A 28 -6.89 -10.36 -9.14
CA TRP A 28 -6.24 -9.11 -9.45
C TRP A 28 -4.73 -9.17 -9.14
N ASP A 29 -3.93 -8.30 -9.80
CA ASP A 29 -2.48 -8.32 -9.67
C ASP A 29 -1.96 -7.55 -8.46
N GLY A 30 -2.64 -6.47 -8.05
CA GLY A 30 -2.14 -5.65 -6.96
C GLY A 30 -3.13 -4.64 -6.39
N ILE A 31 -2.74 -4.08 -5.26
CA ILE A 31 -3.41 -2.96 -4.61
C ILE A 31 -2.37 -1.90 -4.25
N TRP A 32 -2.68 -0.66 -4.58
CA TRP A 32 -1.81 0.49 -4.37
C TRP A 32 -2.50 1.49 -3.49
N VAL A 33 -1.79 2.12 -2.57
CA VAL A 33 -2.36 3.11 -1.65
C VAL A 33 -1.64 4.45 -1.77
N ALA A 34 -2.41 5.53 -1.67
CA ALA A 34 -1.86 6.88 -1.60
C ALA A 34 -1.35 7.20 -0.18
N ASP A 35 -0.32 8.03 -0.09
CA ASP A 35 0.25 8.47 1.17
C ASP A 35 -0.12 9.94 1.46
N HIS A 36 -1.42 10.18 1.56
CA HIS A 36 -1.98 11.47 1.92
C HIS A 36 -2.26 11.49 3.42
N PHE A 37 -1.91 12.60 4.11
CA PHE A 37 -2.21 12.79 5.53
C PHE A 37 -3.53 13.53 5.77
N MET A 38 -4.07 14.14 4.72
CA MET A 38 -5.34 14.88 4.75
C MET A 38 -5.96 14.89 3.36
N GLY A 39 -7.22 15.21 3.28
CA GLY A 39 -7.90 15.49 2.03
C GLY A 39 -7.36 16.77 1.35
N ASP A 40 -7.64 16.90 0.08
CA ASP A 40 -7.21 18.05 -0.75
C ASP A 40 -8.36 19.01 -1.09
N GLY A 41 -9.54 18.78 -0.53
CA GLY A 41 -10.74 19.54 -0.81
C GLY A 41 -11.38 19.22 -2.18
N ALA A 42 -10.91 18.17 -2.86
CA ALA A 42 -11.37 17.76 -4.18
C ALA A 42 -11.58 16.23 -4.25
N GLY A 43 -10.76 15.52 -5.01
CA GLY A 43 -10.92 14.08 -5.22
C GLY A 43 -10.58 13.21 -4.00
N PHE A 44 -9.82 13.75 -3.06
CA PHE A 44 -9.38 13.05 -1.84
C PHE A 44 -10.09 13.54 -0.57
N GLY A 45 -11.30 14.07 -0.71
CA GLY A 45 -12.13 14.53 0.42
C GLY A 45 -11.70 15.86 1.02
N GLU A 46 -12.45 16.30 2.04
CA GLU A 46 -12.16 17.56 2.73
C GLU A 46 -10.87 17.44 3.57
N ALA A 47 -10.23 18.58 3.84
CA ALA A 47 -8.95 18.64 4.54
C ALA A 47 -8.99 18.08 5.98
N ASP A 48 -10.15 18.08 6.61
CA ASP A 48 -10.40 17.54 7.94
C ASP A 48 -10.94 16.10 7.93
N SER A 49 -11.08 15.49 6.75
CA SER A 49 -11.55 14.11 6.65
C SER A 49 -10.52 13.14 7.24
N PRO A 50 -10.96 12.16 8.04
CA PRO A 50 -10.07 11.11 8.53
C PRO A 50 -9.40 10.38 7.36
N THR A 51 -8.08 10.28 7.39
CA THR A 51 -7.30 9.59 6.37
C THR A 51 -6.45 8.51 7.02
N LEU A 52 -6.54 7.29 6.51
CA LEU A 52 -5.74 6.18 7.00
C LEU A 52 -4.28 6.34 6.57
N GLU A 53 -3.36 6.01 7.46
CA GLU A 53 -1.93 6.10 7.22
C GLU A 53 -1.46 4.95 6.31
N ALA A 54 -0.76 5.27 5.23
CA ALA A 54 -0.44 4.33 4.14
C ALA A 54 0.38 3.12 4.59
N THR A 55 1.41 3.31 5.43
CA THR A 55 2.27 2.20 5.86
C THR A 55 1.55 1.27 6.82
N ALA A 56 0.67 1.80 7.66
CA ALA A 56 -0.18 1.00 8.53
C ALA A 56 -1.18 0.17 7.73
N VAL A 57 -1.84 0.78 6.73
CA VAL A 57 -2.76 0.08 5.82
C VAL A 57 -2.04 -1.03 5.05
N LEU A 58 -0.87 -0.74 4.47
CA LEU A 58 -0.09 -1.75 3.74
C LEU A 58 0.31 -2.93 4.63
N SER A 59 0.62 -2.68 5.91
CA SER A 59 0.91 -3.74 6.87
C SER A 59 -0.33 -4.59 7.18
N ALA A 60 -1.51 -3.96 7.31
CA ALA A 60 -2.77 -4.68 7.48
C ALA A 60 -3.14 -5.51 6.24
N LEU A 61 -2.94 -4.95 5.05
CA LEU A 61 -3.14 -5.67 3.79
C LEU A 61 -2.21 -6.87 3.65
N ALA A 62 -0.96 -6.75 4.15
CA ALA A 62 0.03 -7.82 4.10
C ALA A 62 -0.41 -9.08 4.86
N VAL A 63 -1.15 -8.93 5.95
CA VAL A 63 -1.71 -10.06 6.73
C VAL A 63 -3.09 -10.50 6.25
N SER A 64 -3.80 -9.66 5.49
CA SER A 64 -5.20 -9.90 5.10
C SER A 64 -5.37 -10.47 3.71
N THR A 65 -4.29 -10.55 2.91
CA THR A 65 -4.28 -11.03 1.52
C THR A 65 -3.15 -12.03 1.32
N HIS A 66 -3.21 -12.84 0.26
CA HIS A 66 -2.27 -13.95 0.02
C HIS A 66 -1.51 -13.86 -1.30
N ARG A 67 -2.02 -13.13 -2.28
CA ARG A 67 -1.50 -13.12 -3.65
C ARG A 67 -1.25 -11.72 -4.20
N LEU A 68 -2.02 -10.74 -3.75
CA LEU A 68 -1.91 -9.36 -4.24
C LEU A 68 -0.51 -8.79 -3.99
N ARG A 69 0.01 -8.11 -4.99
CA ARG A 69 1.14 -7.21 -4.81
C ARG A 69 0.66 -5.96 -4.08
N LEU A 70 1.43 -5.52 -3.10
CA LEU A 70 1.10 -4.40 -2.24
C LEU A 70 2.13 -3.29 -2.42
N GLY A 71 1.71 -2.06 -2.53
CA GLY A 71 2.64 -0.95 -2.62
C GLY A 71 1.99 0.43 -2.47
N PRO A 72 2.81 1.43 -2.17
CA PRO A 72 2.36 2.81 -2.20
C PRO A 72 2.37 3.36 -3.62
N LEU A 73 1.42 4.26 -3.89
CA LEU A 73 1.39 5.05 -5.11
C LEU A 73 0.95 6.49 -4.80
N VAL A 74 1.88 7.29 -4.32
CA VAL A 74 3.30 7.07 -3.99
C VAL A 74 3.56 7.35 -2.52
N LEU A 75 4.78 7.06 -2.00
CA LEU A 75 5.17 7.48 -0.64
C LEU A 75 5.72 8.90 -0.65
N GLY A 76 5.27 9.71 0.31
CA GLY A 76 5.84 11.02 0.58
C GLY A 76 7.25 10.89 1.18
N ALA A 77 8.27 11.27 0.42
CA ALA A 77 9.67 11.12 0.84
C ALA A 77 10.03 11.94 2.08
N THR A 78 9.27 13.00 2.37
CA THR A 78 9.49 13.90 3.50
C THR A 78 8.78 13.46 4.79
N TYR A 79 7.86 12.49 4.70
CA TYR A 79 7.01 12.13 5.84
C TYR A 79 7.69 11.20 6.84
N ARG A 80 8.70 10.44 6.38
CA ARG A 80 9.32 9.41 7.23
C ARG A 80 10.84 9.41 7.06
N HIS A 81 11.53 9.19 8.17
CA HIS A 81 12.97 8.98 8.12
C HIS A 81 13.30 7.73 7.27
N PRO A 82 14.26 7.79 6.33
CA PRO A 82 14.52 6.68 5.39
C PRO A 82 14.87 5.36 6.07
N ALA A 83 15.56 5.39 7.21
CA ALA A 83 15.87 4.17 7.96
C ALA A 83 14.62 3.51 8.57
N VAL A 84 13.63 4.31 9.01
CA VAL A 84 12.34 3.81 9.50
C VAL A 84 11.55 3.19 8.36
N LEU A 85 11.52 3.87 7.21
CA LEU A 85 10.84 3.37 6.02
C LEU A 85 11.44 2.06 5.52
N ALA A 86 12.78 1.97 5.44
CA ALA A 86 13.46 0.75 5.04
C ALA A 86 13.16 -0.42 6.01
N LYS A 87 13.19 -0.14 7.32
CA LYS A 87 12.86 -1.16 8.34
C LYS A 87 11.41 -1.62 8.24
N TRP A 88 10.47 -0.68 8.04
CA TRP A 88 9.07 -1.00 7.82
C TRP A 88 8.89 -1.87 6.58
N ALA A 89 9.47 -1.51 5.43
CA ALA A 89 9.32 -2.22 4.18
C ALA A 89 9.79 -3.68 4.29
N VAL A 90 10.99 -3.90 4.86
CA VAL A 90 11.52 -5.26 5.09
C VAL A 90 10.61 -6.04 6.06
N THR A 91 10.13 -5.42 7.11
CA THR A 91 9.25 -6.08 8.09
C THR A 91 7.92 -6.48 7.45
N THR A 92 7.32 -5.58 6.68
CA THR A 92 6.05 -5.85 5.99
C THR A 92 6.21 -6.94 4.92
N ASP A 93 7.34 -6.97 4.21
CA ASP A 93 7.66 -8.05 3.26
C ASP A 93 7.76 -9.41 3.96
N LEU A 94 8.45 -9.49 5.11
CA LEU A 94 8.53 -10.71 5.92
C LEU A 94 7.16 -11.17 6.43
N ILE A 95 6.34 -10.25 6.90
CA ILE A 95 4.95 -10.54 7.33
C ILE A 95 4.14 -11.08 6.15
N SER A 96 4.25 -10.44 5.00
CA SER A 96 3.50 -10.85 3.81
C SER A 96 3.94 -12.23 3.30
N ALA A 97 5.22 -12.57 3.40
CA ALA A 97 5.75 -13.87 3.02
C ALA A 97 5.21 -14.99 3.92
N ALA A 98 4.99 -14.72 5.21
CA ALA A 98 4.41 -15.68 6.14
C ALA A 98 2.92 -16.01 5.83
N THR A 99 2.21 -15.11 5.15
CA THR A 99 0.80 -15.29 4.79
C THR A 99 0.58 -15.71 3.34
N SER A 100 1.59 -15.60 2.48
CA SER A 100 1.46 -15.94 1.06
C SER A 100 1.49 -17.45 0.83
N SER A 101 0.75 -17.90 -0.19
CA SER A 101 0.94 -19.25 -0.73
C SER A 101 2.35 -19.38 -1.30
N ALA A 102 2.94 -20.57 -1.21
CA ALA A 102 4.33 -20.85 -1.62
C ALA A 102 4.69 -20.47 -3.08
N SER A 103 3.68 -20.17 -3.91
CA SER A 103 3.83 -19.76 -5.31
C SER A 103 3.80 -18.24 -5.55
N ALA A 104 3.50 -17.44 -4.55
CA ALA A 104 3.22 -16.01 -4.76
C ALA A 104 4.46 -15.10 -4.80
N GLY A 105 5.63 -15.56 -4.31
CA GLY A 105 6.84 -14.75 -4.26
C GLY A 105 6.71 -13.53 -3.35
N ARG A 106 7.65 -12.59 -3.47
CA ARG A 106 7.60 -11.32 -2.73
C ARG A 106 6.42 -10.48 -3.19
N ARG A 107 5.61 -10.01 -2.28
CA ARG A 107 4.38 -9.25 -2.54
C ARG A 107 4.47 -7.77 -2.23
N VAL A 108 5.30 -7.38 -1.29
CA VAL A 108 5.51 -5.96 -0.98
C VAL A 108 6.52 -5.37 -1.93
N LEU A 109 6.05 -4.50 -2.80
CA LEU A 109 6.91 -3.75 -3.71
C LEU A 109 7.51 -2.57 -2.95
N GLY A 110 8.64 -2.83 -2.33
CA GLY A 110 9.50 -1.79 -1.76
C GLY A 110 10.85 -1.84 -2.44
N LEU A 111 11.46 -0.71 -2.61
CA LEU A 111 12.89 -0.46 -2.81
C LEU A 111 13.69 -1.57 -3.55
N GLY A 112 13.37 -1.88 -4.82
CA GLY A 112 14.24 -2.80 -5.55
C GLY A 112 13.73 -3.41 -6.84
N ASP A 113 12.44 -3.48 -7.09
CA ASP A 113 11.88 -4.00 -8.33
C ASP A 113 11.07 -2.93 -9.07
N GLU A 114 11.13 -2.93 -10.35
CA GLU A 114 10.67 -2.08 -11.47
C GLU A 114 9.64 -0.95 -11.25
N TYR A 115 9.11 -0.72 -10.04
CA TYR A 115 8.06 0.27 -9.74
C TYR A 115 8.32 1.09 -8.47
N VAL A 116 9.56 1.34 -8.09
CA VAL A 116 9.84 2.40 -7.13
C VAL A 116 9.97 3.71 -7.89
N THR A 117 8.89 4.40 -8.10
CA THR A 117 8.97 5.82 -8.39
C THR A 117 9.28 6.54 -7.08
N VAL A 118 10.54 6.52 -6.70
CA VAL A 118 11.06 7.51 -5.76
C VAL A 118 11.08 8.82 -6.55
N THR A 119 10.05 9.61 -6.38
CA THR A 119 10.08 10.99 -6.88
C THR A 119 11.21 11.69 -6.12
N ARG A 120 12.36 11.87 -6.75
CA ARG A 120 13.39 12.77 -6.26
C ARG A 120 12.76 14.16 -6.24
N PHE A 121 12.40 14.62 -5.07
CA PHE A 121 12.23 16.04 -4.89
C PHE A 121 13.63 16.66 -4.93
N ALA A 122 13.91 17.41 -6.01
CA ALA A 122 15.02 18.34 -6.01
C ALA A 122 14.74 19.37 -4.89
N VAL A 123 15.71 19.53 -3.99
CA VAL A 123 15.79 20.62 -3.02
C VAL A 123 16.21 21.87 -3.78
#